data_c57b82dc0b1147348861e073762e0094
#
_entry.id   c57b82dc0b1147348861e073762e0094
#
_cell.length_a   1.000
_cell.length_b   1.000
_cell.length_c   1.000
_cell.angle_alpha   90.00
_cell.angle_beta   90.00
_cell.angle_gamma   90.00
#
_symmetry.space_group_name_H-M   'P 1'
#
loop_
_entity.id
_entity.type
_entity.pdbx_description
1 polymer ?
#
loop_
_entity_poly.entity_id
_entity_poly.type
_entity_poly.pdbx_seq_one_letter_code
_entity_poly.pdbx_strand_id
1 'polypeptide(L)'
;MKNKFLVVIFLLLFAFVCVFSVDTFYKYNYPLKYKEDIIENASVFGENPAFVASIIRVESRFNPNAISRRGAMGLMQILPSTAEFIAEGLGVKNFFKGMLFEPSLNIKFGCYYLKFLRKKFSDEKTILSAYNAGEGVVRTWLKDEQYSNNGSTLKTVP
;
A
#
# COMPACT_ATOMS: atom_id res chain seq x y z
N MET A 1 -44.66 20.78 23.64
CA MET A 1 -43.81 21.03 22.43
C MET A 1 -42.35 21.34 22.77
N LYS A 2 -42.04 22.20 23.75
CA LYS A 2 -40.65 22.57 24.13
C LYS A 2 -39.76 21.36 24.48
N ASN A 3 -40.25 20.36 25.21
CA ASN A 3 -39.46 19.20 25.63
C ASN A 3 -39.04 18.30 24.44
N LYS A 4 -39.91 18.14 23.43
CA LYS A 4 -39.53 17.36 22.23
C LYS A 4 -38.44 18.05 21.41
N PHE A 5 -38.49 19.39 21.34
CA PHE A 5 -37.46 20.18 20.66
C PHE A 5 -36.10 20.09 21.36
N LEU A 6 -36.09 20.16 22.70
CA LEU A 6 -34.87 19.98 23.48
C LEU A 6 -34.27 18.57 23.34
N VAL A 7 -35.09 17.53 23.28
CA VAL A 7 -34.63 16.16 23.04
C VAL A 7 -34.00 16.02 21.66
N VAL A 8 -34.59 16.62 20.64
CA VAL A 8 -34.01 16.59 19.27
C VAL A 8 -32.65 17.29 19.23
N ILE A 9 -32.55 18.48 19.86
CA ILE A 9 -31.23 19.18 19.94
C ILE A 9 -30.20 18.33 20.68
N PHE A 10 -30.56 17.71 21.79
CA PHE A 10 -29.66 16.84 22.55
C PHE A 10 -29.17 15.65 21.69
N LEU A 11 -30.07 14.99 20.96
CA LEU A 11 -29.71 13.89 20.07
C LEU A 11 -28.77 14.32 18.92
N LEU A 12 -29.02 15.50 18.35
CA LEU A 12 -28.13 16.05 17.31
C LEU A 12 -26.74 16.39 17.86
N LEU A 13 -26.67 17.01 19.04
CA LEU A 13 -25.40 17.30 19.71
C LEU A 13 -24.65 16.01 20.07
N PHE A 14 -25.36 15.03 20.59
CA PHE A 14 -24.77 13.72 20.92
C PHE A 14 -24.21 13.03 19.66
N ALA A 15 -24.99 13.00 18.58
CA ALA A 15 -24.53 12.45 17.30
C ALA A 15 -23.30 13.20 16.77
N PHE A 16 -23.29 14.54 16.84
CA PHE A 16 -22.14 15.36 16.45
C PHE A 16 -20.89 15.03 17.28
N VAL A 17 -21.04 14.94 18.61
CA VAL A 17 -19.92 14.57 19.50
C VAL A 17 -19.42 13.17 19.19
N CYS A 18 -20.30 12.19 18.94
CA CYS A 18 -19.89 10.84 18.54
C CYS A 18 -19.08 10.84 17.24
N VAL A 19 -19.58 11.49 16.18
CA VAL A 19 -18.90 11.58 14.89
C VAL A 19 -17.54 12.27 15.03
N PHE A 20 -17.49 13.40 15.77
CA PHE A 20 -16.26 14.13 16.00
C PHE A 20 -15.24 13.31 16.80
N SER A 21 -15.69 12.56 17.81
CA SER A 21 -14.82 11.70 18.62
C SER A 21 -14.25 10.56 17.80
N VAL A 22 -15.05 9.94 16.92
CA VAL A 22 -14.60 8.88 16.02
C VAL A 22 -13.57 9.42 15.03
N ASP A 23 -13.84 10.56 14.38
CA ASP A 23 -12.92 11.19 13.44
C ASP A 23 -11.57 11.56 14.09
N THR A 24 -11.64 12.16 15.29
CA THR A 24 -10.45 12.52 16.09
C THR A 24 -9.66 11.27 16.50
N PHE A 25 -10.34 10.21 16.92
CA PHE A 25 -9.70 8.94 17.26
C PHE A 25 -8.94 8.35 16.07
N TYR A 26 -9.56 8.32 14.89
CA TYR A 26 -8.90 7.80 13.69
C TYR A 26 -7.72 8.68 13.24
N LYS A 27 -7.87 10.00 13.24
CA LYS A 27 -6.77 10.93 12.92
C LYS A 27 -5.58 10.81 13.85
N TYR A 28 -5.85 10.61 15.15
CA TYR A 28 -4.80 10.47 16.16
C TYR A 28 -4.09 9.12 16.08
N ASN A 29 -4.85 8.02 15.95
CA ASN A 29 -4.29 6.65 15.97
C ASN A 29 -3.78 6.18 14.62
N TYR A 30 -4.27 6.78 13.51
CA TYR A 30 -3.91 6.41 12.15
C TYR A 30 -3.50 7.63 11.30
N PRO A 31 -2.48 8.40 11.74
CA PRO A 31 -2.02 9.54 10.95
C PRO A 31 -1.53 9.05 9.59
N LEU A 32 -2.06 9.60 8.51
CA LEU A 32 -1.58 9.33 7.17
C LEU A 32 -0.33 10.19 6.91
N LYS A 33 0.81 9.65 7.29
CA LYS A 33 2.12 10.24 6.97
C LYS A 33 2.36 10.14 5.46
N TYR A 34 3.14 11.07 4.92
CA TYR A 34 3.54 11.10 3.49
C TYR A 34 2.34 11.17 2.53
N LYS A 35 1.25 11.84 2.95
CA LYS A 35 -0.01 11.90 2.19
C LYS A 35 0.19 12.45 0.79
N GLU A 36 0.94 13.54 0.67
CA GLU A 36 1.21 14.23 -0.58
C GLU A 36 2.00 13.32 -1.53
N ASP A 37 3.09 12.70 -1.06
CA ASP A 37 3.89 11.75 -1.84
C ASP A 37 3.07 10.55 -2.32
N ILE A 38 2.18 10.03 -1.44
CA ILE A 38 1.30 8.90 -1.77
C ILE A 38 0.33 9.30 -2.89
N ILE A 39 -0.35 10.45 -2.77
CA ILE A 39 -1.32 10.92 -3.75
C ILE A 39 -0.64 11.16 -5.09
N GLU A 40 0.49 11.88 -5.10
CA GLU A 40 1.23 12.21 -6.31
C GLU A 40 1.69 10.94 -7.05
N ASN A 41 2.43 10.06 -6.36
CA ASN A 41 2.99 8.87 -7.00
C ASN A 41 1.90 7.85 -7.38
N ALA A 42 0.87 7.67 -6.58
CA ALA A 42 -0.27 6.83 -6.95
C ALA A 42 -0.95 7.34 -8.23
N SER A 43 -1.15 8.65 -8.35
CA SER A 43 -1.73 9.27 -9.56
C SER A 43 -0.87 9.03 -10.80
N VAL A 44 0.47 9.24 -10.70
CA VAL A 44 1.43 9.05 -11.81
C VAL A 44 1.40 7.62 -12.35
N PHE A 45 1.24 6.64 -11.48
CA PHE A 45 1.26 5.22 -11.87
C PHE A 45 -0.13 4.59 -12.04
N GLY A 46 -1.20 5.34 -11.78
CA GLY A 46 -2.59 4.87 -11.92
C GLY A 46 -3.01 3.93 -10.78
N GLU A 47 -2.40 4.09 -9.59
CA GLU A 47 -2.76 3.35 -8.39
C GLU A 47 -3.77 4.12 -7.53
N ASN A 48 -4.53 3.39 -6.69
CA ASN A 48 -5.39 4.01 -5.70
C ASN A 48 -4.55 4.48 -4.49
N PRO A 49 -4.59 5.77 -4.10
CA PRO A 49 -3.81 6.27 -2.96
C PRO A 49 -4.08 5.54 -1.64
N ALA A 50 -5.35 5.15 -1.39
CA ALA A 50 -5.71 4.39 -0.18
C ALA A 50 -5.11 2.97 -0.20
N PHE A 51 -5.04 2.35 -1.38
CA PHE A 51 -4.39 1.06 -1.57
C PHE A 51 -2.89 1.14 -1.30
N VAL A 52 -2.21 2.15 -1.85
CA VAL A 52 -0.78 2.41 -1.59
C VAL A 52 -0.53 2.64 -0.10
N ALA A 53 -1.34 3.49 0.55
CA ALA A 53 -1.25 3.73 1.99
C ALA A 53 -1.43 2.45 2.83
N SER A 54 -2.34 1.56 2.41
CA SER A 54 -2.56 0.28 3.09
C SER A 54 -1.33 -0.64 3.00
N ILE A 55 -0.67 -0.69 1.85
CA ILE A 55 0.58 -1.43 1.67
C ILE A 55 1.67 -0.85 2.58
N ILE A 56 1.89 0.46 2.57
CA ILE A 56 2.88 1.12 3.45
C ILE A 56 2.61 0.80 4.92
N ARG A 57 1.33 0.79 5.32
CA ARG A 57 0.92 0.45 6.69
C ARG A 57 1.32 -0.98 7.07
N VAL A 58 1.10 -1.93 6.19
CA VAL A 58 1.42 -3.35 6.42
C VAL A 58 2.93 -3.57 6.39
N GLU A 59 3.64 -3.00 5.42
CA GLU A 59 5.05 -3.25 5.16
C GLU A 59 5.98 -2.61 6.21
N SER A 60 5.73 -1.35 6.58
CA SER A 60 6.65 -0.60 7.44
C SER A 60 5.99 0.12 8.62
N ARG A 61 4.66 0.15 8.69
CA ARG A 61 3.90 1.03 9.61
C ARG A 61 4.31 2.50 9.46
N PHE A 62 4.57 2.94 8.24
CA PHE A 62 5.06 4.28 7.90
C PHE A 62 6.45 4.60 8.49
N ASN A 63 7.29 3.61 8.74
CA ASN A 63 8.68 3.81 9.13
C ASN A 63 9.57 3.84 7.88
N PRO A 64 10.15 4.99 7.50
CA PRO A 64 10.99 5.11 6.30
C PRO A 64 12.32 4.37 6.45
N ASN A 65 12.77 4.10 7.67
CA ASN A 65 14.03 3.43 7.96
C ASN A 65 13.85 1.92 8.22
N ALA A 66 12.70 1.35 7.90
CA ALA A 66 12.43 -0.06 8.10
C ALA A 66 13.34 -0.94 7.22
N ILE A 67 13.91 -1.98 7.81
CA ILE A 67 14.67 -3.02 7.10
C ILE A 67 14.14 -4.38 7.56
N SER A 68 13.72 -5.23 6.62
CA SER A 68 13.28 -6.57 6.92
C SER A 68 14.45 -7.56 7.07
N ARG A 69 14.17 -8.76 7.60
CA ARG A 69 15.17 -9.84 7.67
C ARG A 69 15.70 -10.27 6.29
N ARG A 70 14.91 -10.06 5.23
CA ARG A 70 15.30 -10.35 3.83
C ARG A 70 16.00 -9.17 3.16
N GLY A 71 16.23 -8.05 3.88
CA GLY A 71 16.88 -6.86 3.35
C GLY A 71 15.96 -5.93 2.55
N ALA A 72 14.63 -6.11 2.59
CA ALA A 72 13.71 -5.15 2.01
C ALA A 72 13.73 -3.84 2.82
N MET A 73 13.64 -2.69 2.15
CA MET A 73 13.95 -1.38 2.71
C MET A 73 12.85 -0.34 2.49
N GLY A 74 12.68 0.53 3.48
CA GLY A 74 11.85 1.73 3.40
C GLY A 74 10.36 1.49 3.59
N LEU A 75 9.56 2.47 3.20
CA LEU A 75 8.11 2.53 3.44
C LEU A 75 7.34 1.35 2.82
N MET A 76 7.67 1.00 1.59
CA MET A 76 7.01 -0.05 0.81
C MET A 76 7.85 -1.34 0.72
N GLN A 77 8.89 -1.46 1.56
CA GLN A 77 9.74 -2.65 1.70
C GLN A 77 10.24 -3.22 0.36
N ILE A 78 10.91 -2.36 -0.41
CA ILE A 78 11.47 -2.76 -1.70
C ILE A 78 12.82 -3.45 -1.48
N LEU A 79 13.00 -4.62 -2.09
CA LEU A 79 14.30 -5.30 -2.13
C LEU A 79 15.28 -4.51 -3.03
N PRO A 80 16.58 -4.40 -2.65
CA PRO A 80 17.57 -3.71 -3.47
C PRO A 80 17.63 -4.20 -4.93
N SER A 81 17.55 -5.50 -5.17
CA SER A 81 17.53 -6.07 -6.54
C SER A 81 16.29 -5.65 -7.35
N THR A 82 15.12 -5.57 -6.68
CA THR A 82 13.89 -5.05 -7.31
C THR A 82 14.04 -3.55 -7.58
N ALA A 83 14.66 -2.81 -6.67
CA ALA A 83 14.87 -1.38 -6.82
C ALA A 83 15.84 -1.05 -7.97
N GLU A 84 16.88 -1.84 -8.20
CA GLU A 84 17.77 -1.71 -9.35
C GLU A 84 17.01 -1.86 -10.67
N PHE A 85 16.17 -2.89 -10.78
CA PHE A 85 15.30 -3.08 -11.95
C PHE A 85 14.34 -1.89 -12.15
N ILE A 86 13.75 -1.36 -11.07
CA ILE A 86 12.84 -0.21 -11.12
C ILE A 86 13.60 1.06 -11.52
N ALA A 87 14.79 1.27 -10.94
CA ALA A 87 15.65 2.43 -11.23
C ALA A 87 16.02 2.49 -12.72
N GLU A 88 16.38 1.35 -13.31
CA GLU A 88 16.63 1.23 -14.75
C GLU A 88 15.37 1.60 -15.55
N GLY A 89 14.23 1.02 -15.21
CA GLY A 89 12.96 1.28 -15.90
C GLY A 89 12.45 2.73 -15.77
N LEU A 90 12.84 3.45 -14.72
CA LEU A 90 12.52 4.86 -14.49
C LEU A 90 13.61 5.82 -14.98
N GLY A 91 14.77 5.32 -15.46
CA GLY A 91 15.90 6.14 -15.83
C GLY A 91 16.58 6.86 -14.66
N VAL A 92 16.49 6.33 -13.45
CA VAL A 92 17.15 6.88 -12.27
C VAL A 92 18.64 6.57 -12.34
N LYS A 93 19.43 7.61 -12.61
CA LYS A 93 20.90 7.48 -12.71
C LYS A 93 21.54 7.40 -11.30
N ASN A 94 22.63 6.63 -11.22
CA ASN A 94 23.43 6.50 -9.99
C ASN A 94 22.62 6.00 -8.77
N PHE A 95 21.63 5.14 -9.00
CA PHE A 95 20.87 4.54 -7.91
C PHE A 95 21.81 3.76 -6.97
N PHE A 96 21.61 3.92 -5.66
CA PHE A 96 22.19 3.06 -4.63
C PHE A 96 21.16 2.76 -3.55
N LYS A 97 21.29 1.61 -2.91
CA LYS A 97 20.26 1.07 -1.99
C LYS A 97 19.87 2.02 -0.85
N GLY A 98 20.78 2.90 -0.38
CA GLY A 98 20.48 3.88 0.67
C GLY A 98 19.41 4.89 0.28
N MET A 99 19.19 5.12 -1.02
CA MET A 99 18.11 5.99 -1.51
C MET A 99 16.72 5.43 -1.21
N LEU A 100 16.60 4.12 -0.89
CA LEU A 100 15.32 3.50 -0.49
C LEU A 100 14.80 3.98 0.86
N PHE A 101 15.57 4.71 1.64
CA PHE A 101 15.10 5.36 2.86
C PHE A 101 14.47 6.73 2.61
N GLU A 102 14.60 7.26 1.37
CA GLU A 102 13.92 8.48 0.97
C GLU A 102 12.42 8.20 0.71
N PRO A 103 11.51 8.82 1.48
CA PRO A 103 10.08 8.49 1.42
C PRO A 103 9.47 8.59 0.03
N SER A 104 9.67 9.73 -0.66
CA SER A 104 9.07 9.99 -1.97
C SER A 104 9.58 8.99 -3.02
N LEU A 105 10.90 8.71 -3.03
CA LEU A 105 11.48 7.75 -3.96
C LEU A 105 11.01 6.33 -3.69
N ASN A 106 10.93 5.93 -2.43
CA ASN A 106 10.47 4.59 -2.05
C ASN A 106 9.01 4.36 -2.48
N ILE A 107 8.13 5.34 -2.24
CA ILE A 107 6.72 5.31 -2.67
C ILE A 107 6.64 5.25 -4.20
N LYS A 108 7.42 6.09 -4.90
CA LYS A 108 7.52 6.07 -6.36
C LYS A 108 7.89 4.69 -6.91
N PHE A 109 8.89 4.07 -6.31
CA PHE A 109 9.34 2.72 -6.71
C PHE A 109 8.27 1.66 -6.45
N GLY A 110 7.61 1.72 -5.29
CA GLY A 110 6.52 0.80 -4.96
C GLY A 110 5.33 0.94 -5.93
N CYS A 111 4.90 2.16 -6.23
CA CYS A 111 3.83 2.41 -7.20
C CYS A 111 4.21 1.94 -8.62
N TYR A 112 5.44 2.18 -9.06
CA TYR A 112 5.93 1.65 -10.33
C TYR A 112 5.88 0.12 -10.37
N TYR A 113 6.32 -0.54 -9.29
CA TYR A 113 6.31 -2.00 -9.20
C TYR A 113 4.91 -2.57 -9.19
N LEU A 114 3.96 -1.95 -8.48
CA LEU A 114 2.54 -2.31 -8.53
C LEU A 114 2.00 -2.23 -9.96
N LYS A 115 2.23 -1.11 -10.66
CA LYS A 115 1.86 -0.96 -12.08
C LYS A 115 2.47 -2.04 -12.96
N PHE A 116 3.73 -2.39 -12.75
CA PHE A 116 4.39 -3.49 -13.46
C PHE A 116 3.70 -4.83 -13.22
N LEU A 117 3.33 -5.14 -11.98
CA LEU A 117 2.63 -6.37 -11.62
C LEU A 117 1.20 -6.42 -12.17
N ARG A 118 0.48 -5.28 -12.19
CA ARG A 118 -0.87 -5.17 -12.81
C ARG A 118 -0.87 -5.46 -14.31
N LYS A 119 0.23 -5.23 -15.01
CA LYS A 119 0.35 -5.64 -16.41
C LYS A 119 0.49 -7.14 -16.60
N LYS A 120 0.82 -7.88 -15.55
CA LYS A 120 1.07 -9.33 -15.58
C LYS A 120 -0.01 -10.17 -14.95
N PHE A 121 -0.74 -9.61 -14.00
CA PHE A 121 -1.78 -10.29 -13.23
C PHE A 121 -3.05 -9.43 -13.19
N SER A 122 -4.21 -10.08 -13.25
CA SER A 122 -5.50 -9.41 -13.44
C SER A 122 -6.26 -9.16 -12.12
N ASP A 123 -5.92 -9.85 -11.04
CA ASP A 123 -6.63 -9.75 -9.76
C ASP A 123 -5.69 -9.30 -8.62
N GLU A 124 -6.27 -8.57 -7.66
CA GLU A 124 -5.49 -7.97 -6.56
C GLU A 124 -4.81 -9.00 -5.65
N LYS A 125 -5.44 -10.16 -5.41
CA LYS A 125 -4.85 -11.21 -4.59
C LYS A 125 -3.53 -11.69 -5.22
N THR A 126 -3.56 -12.00 -6.51
CA THR A 126 -2.37 -12.45 -7.25
C THR A 126 -1.30 -11.35 -7.34
N ILE A 127 -1.71 -10.08 -7.56
CA ILE A 127 -0.80 -8.92 -7.57
C ILE A 127 -0.12 -8.74 -6.22
N LEU A 128 -0.86 -8.74 -5.12
CA LEU A 128 -0.29 -8.61 -3.77
C LEU A 128 0.60 -9.80 -3.39
N SER A 129 0.21 -11.00 -3.81
CA SER A 129 1.04 -12.19 -3.62
C SER A 129 2.37 -12.07 -4.39
N ALA A 130 2.33 -11.53 -5.61
CA ALA A 130 3.54 -11.29 -6.41
C ALA A 130 4.41 -10.15 -5.86
N TYR A 131 3.79 -9.14 -5.27
CA TYR A 131 4.49 -8.07 -4.58
C TYR A 131 5.30 -8.62 -3.40
N ASN A 132 4.69 -9.49 -2.59
CA ASN A 132 5.29 -10.04 -1.37
C ASN A 132 6.26 -11.19 -1.64
N ALA A 133 5.87 -12.19 -2.45
CA ALA A 133 6.65 -13.40 -2.70
C ALA A 133 7.56 -13.31 -3.92
N GLY A 134 7.32 -12.36 -4.81
CA GLY A 134 7.98 -12.21 -6.10
C GLY A 134 7.22 -12.84 -7.27
N GLU A 135 7.30 -12.21 -8.44
CA GLU A 135 6.60 -12.64 -9.67
C GLU A 135 6.87 -14.11 -10.03
N GLY A 136 8.15 -14.52 -9.97
CA GLY A 136 8.55 -15.87 -10.36
C GLY A 136 7.93 -16.97 -9.47
N VAL A 137 7.86 -16.71 -8.17
CA VAL A 137 7.23 -17.62 -7.20
C VAL A 137 5.73 -17.75 -7.48
N VAL A 138 5.04 -16.64 -7.70
CA VAL A 138 3.60 -16.66 -7.99
C VAL A 138 3.31 -17.36 -9.32
N ARG A 139 4.15 -17.19 -10.33
CA ARG A 139 4.01 -17.96 -11.58
C ARG A 139 4.15 -19.47 -11.39
N THR A 140 4.93 -19.91 -10.40
CA THR A 140 4.99 -21.33 -10.03
C THR A 140 3.70 -21.79 -9.36
N TRP A 141 3.16 -20.99 -8.42
CA TRP A 141 1.89 -21.28 -7.77
C TRP A 141 0.71 -21.32 -8.74
N LEU A 142 0.70 -20.45 -9.75
CA LEU A 142 -0.35 -20.44 -10.77
C LEU A 142 -0.41 -21.71 -11.63
N LYS A 143 0.69 -22.47 -11.73
CA LYS A 143 0.75 -23.75 -12.45
C LYS A 143 0.26 -24.93 -11.59
N ASP A 144 0.10 -24.75 -10.30
CA ASP A 144 -0.30 -25.77 -9.36
C ASP A 144 -1.82 -25.69 -9.10
N GLU A 145 -2.52 -26.79 -9.35
CA GLU A 145 -3.97 -26.91 -9.14
C GLU A 145 -4.38 -26.70 -7.67
N GLN A 146 -3.44 -26.87 -6.72
CA GLN A 146 -3.69 -26.56 -5.31
C GLN A 146 -3.92 -25.07 -5.10
N TYR A 147 -3.26 -24.19 -5.86
CA TYR A 147 -3.27 -22.74 -5.66
C TYR A 147 -4.04 -21.97 -6.73
N SER A 148 -4.28 -22.57 -7.90
CA SER A 148 -5.01 -21.92 -9.01
C SER A 148 -5.92 -22.92 -9.73
N ASN A 149 -7.07 -22.46 -10.20
CA ASN A 149 -7.98 -23.28 -11.02
C ASN A 149 -7.85 -23.00 -12.52
N ASN A 150 -7.29 -21.84 -12.89
CA ASN A 150 -7.28 -21.35 -14.27
C ASN A 150 -5.87 -20.95 -14.76
N GLY A 151 -4.83 -21.14 -13.94
CA GLY A 151 -3.45 -20.76 -14.26
C GLY A 151 -3.17 -19.26 -14.35
N SER A 152 -4.17 -18.41 -14.06
CA SER A 152 -4.05 -16.93 -14.19
C SER A 152 -4.33 -16.17 -12.90
N THR A 153 -5.13 -16.73 -12.00
CA THR A 153 -5.49 -16.13 -10.71
C THR A 153 -5.32 -17.13 -9.57
N LEU A 154 -4.90 -16.65 -8.41
CA LEU A 154 -4.77 -17.47 -7.22
C LEU A 154 -6.10 -17.63 -6.49
N LYS A 155 -6.52 -18.88 -6.23
CA LYS A 155 -7.65 -19.17 -5.34
C LYS A 155 -7.25 -19.14 -3.86
N THR A 156 -6.04 -19.54 -3.56
CA THR A 156 -5.43 -19.49 -2.21
C THR A 156 -3.95 -19.16 -2.30
N VAL A 157 -3.36 -18.71 -1.20
CA VAL A 157 -1.93 -18.37 -1.07
C VAL A 157 -1.30 -19.39 -0.13
N PRO A 158 -0.12 -19.96 -0.47
CA PRO A 158 0.62 -20.87 0.40
C PRO A 158 1.01 -20.29 1.74
#